data_629435782cbcd0bb218351258717438e
#
_entry.id   629435782cbcd0bb218351258717438e
#
_cell.length_a   1.000
_cell.length_b   1.000
_cell.length_c   1.000
_cell.angle_alpha   90.00
_cell.angle_beta   90.00
_cell.angle_gamma   90.00
#
_symmetry.space_group_name_H-M   'P 1'
#
loop_
_entity.id
_entity.type
_entity.pdbx_description
1 polymer ?
#
loop_
_entity_poly.entity_id
_entity_poly.type
_entity_poly.pdbx_seq_one_letter_code
_entity_poly.pdbx_strand_id
1 'polypeptide(L)'
;MIDTLCRLLDAGVTQFHVVKKCEDILLDHDYRKLDIGERWELMAGGRYYVKPYPSMLVAFAIGEVPEYGRLNIGLAHTDFPMLKIKTQPDMNRCGYQTLNVEPYGGLIKETWFDRPLGIAGKVVVQTEDSFRPRTYLYDSERAMCIVPSLAPHLRKETTGDKMNVQKELIPVYGLNGQNVKEKDILQYVAEDLGLLKDDILDYDLYLYNMDHMEIVGAEKDMIASPRLDNITSVSALVDTMCKTEKGNCINVISLFDNEEIGSRSKQGADSVMLSGIVDRIMSGLERSEERRVG
;
A
#
# COMPACT_ATOMS: atom_id res chain seq x y z
N MET A 1 -11.80 -13.73 -9.33
CA MET A 1 -10.34 -13.48 -9.45
C MET A 1 -10.02 -12.26 -10.31
N ILE A 2 -10.37 -12.23 -11.61
CA ILE A 2 -10.10 -11.03 -12.46
C ILE A 2 -10.77 -9.78 -11.88
N ASP A 3 -12.02 -9.84 -11.48
CA ASP A 3 -12.74 -8.71 -10.88
C ASP A 3 -12.05 -8.21 -9.60
N THR A 4 -11.61 -9.12 -8.73
CA THR A 4 -10.83 -8.79 -7.52
C THR A 4 -9.51 -8.10 -7.87
N LEU A 5 -8.83 -8.61 -8.92
CA LEU A 5 -7.57 -8.02 -9.41
C LEU A 5 -7.80 -6.61 -9.92
N CYS A 6 -8.81 -6.39 -10.79
CA CYS A 6 -9.13 -5.08 -11.34
C CYS A 6 -9.42 -4.07 -10.22
N ARG A 7 -10.26 -4.44 -9.26
CA ARG A 7 -10.61 -3.61 -8.11
C ARG A 7 -9.39 -3.24 -7.24
N LEU A 8 -8.44 -4.16 -7.09
CA LEU A 8 -7.21 -3.92 -6.33
C LEU A 8 -6.20 -3.08 -7.11
N LEU A 9 -6.07 -3.28 -8.42
CA LEU A 9 -5.17 -2.50 -9.26
C LEU A 9 -5.60 -1.02 -9.35
N ASP A 10 -6.89 -0.74 -9.44
CA ASP A 10 -7.40 0.63 -9.53
C ASP A 10 -7.36 1.34 -8.17
N ALA A 11 -7.78 0.67 -7.09
CA ALA A 11 -7.86 1.28 -5.76
C ALA A 11 -6.54 1.26 -4.98
N GLY A 12 -5.62 0.33 -5.30
CA GLY A 12 -4.38 0.09 -4.56
C GLY A 12 -3.24 1.02 -4.98
N VAL A 13 -3.43 2.32 -4.89
CA VAL A 13 -2.45 3.33 -5.34
C VAL A 13 -1.20 3.45 -4.46
N THR A 14 -1.23 2.92 -3.23
CA THR A 14 -0.08 2.70 -2.34
C THR A 14 -0.32 1.45 -1.49
N GLN A 15 0.72 0.93 -0.83
CA GLN A 15 0.62 -0.21 0.10
C GLN A 15 -0.49 -0.03 1.16
N PHE A 16 -0.73 1.19 1.61
CA PHE A 16 -1.79 1.50 2.58
C PHE A 16 -3.18 1.32 1.97
N HIS A 17 -3.36 1.75 0.72
CA HIS A 17 -4.62 1.63 -0.03
C HIS A 17 -4.89 0.18 -0.43
N VAL A 18 -3.83 -0.59 -0.78
CA VAL A 18 -3.93 -2.03 -1.02
C VAL A 18 -4.48 -2.75 0.22
N VAL A 19 -3.88 -2.50 1.39
CA VAL A 19 -4.35 -3.10 2.65
C VAL A 19 -5.77 -2.66 3.00
N LYS A 20 -6.11 -1.38 2.80
CA LYS A 20 -7.49 -0.90 3.02
C LYS A 20 -8.48 -1.60 2.12
N LYS A 21 -8.16 -1.77 0.83
CA LYS A 21 -9.02 -2.45 -0.12
C LYS A 21 -9.16 -3.95 0.19
N CYS A 22 -8.07 -4.62 0.61
CA CYS A 22 -8.13 -5.99 1.09
C CYS A 22 -9.01 -6.13 2.33
N GLU A 23 -8.90 -5.20 3.30
CA GLU A 23 -9.74 -5.13 4.49
C GLU A 23 -11.23 -5.04 4.10
N ASP A 24 -11.59 -4.17 3.15
CA ASP A 24 -12.97 -4.02 2.68
C ASP A 24 -13.50 -5.32 2.02
N ILE A 25 -12.70 -5.94 1.16
CA ILE A 25 -13.07 -7.20 0.51
C ILE A 25 -13.27 -8.32 1.55
N LEU A 26 -12.41 -8.41 2.55
CA LEU A 26 -12.52 -9.42 3.61
C LEU A 26 -13.77 -9.19 4.48
N LEU A 27 -14.09 -7.93 4.82
CA LEU A 27 -15.30 -7.57 5.56
C LEU A 27 -16.57 -7.95 4.78
N ASP A 28 -16.61 -7.74 3.46
CA ASP A 28 -17.71 -8.14 2.58
C ASP A 28 -17.89 -9.68 2.53
N HIS A 29 -16.91 -10.47 3.02
CA HIS A 29 -16.92 -11.94 3.06
C HIS A 29 -16.90 -12.52 4.49
N ASP A 30 -17.53 -11.80 5.44
CA ASP A 30 -17.72 -12.21 6.82
C ASP A 30 -16.44 -12.42 7.64
N TYR A 31 -15.33 -11.79 7.25
CA TYR A 31 -14.12 -11.77 8.06
C TYR A 31 -14.27 -10.77 9.22
N ARG A 32 -13.99 -11.22 10.43
CA ARG A 32 -14.03 -10.39 11.63
C ARG A 32 -12.64 -9.82 11.92
N LYS A 33 -12.57 -8.51 12.14
CA LYS A 33 -11.36 -7.84 12.59
C LYS A 33 -11.03 -8.23 14.03
N LEU A 34 -9.75 -8.54 14.29
CA LEU A 34 -9.20 -8.74 15.61
C LEU A 34 -8.22 -7.61 15.95
N ASP A 35 -8.24 -7.18 17.20
CA ASP A 35 -7.22 -6.26 17.72
C ASP A 35 -5.99 -7.05 18.16
N ILE A 36 -4.80 -6.59 17.77
CA ILE A 36 -3.54 -7.24 18.14
C ILE A 36 -3.22 -7.08 19.64
N GLY A 37 -3.76 -6.04 20.28
CA GLY A 37 -3.60 -5.76 21.72
C GLY A 37 -4.52 -6.59 22.60
N GLU A 38 -5.60 -7.17 22.04
CA GLU A 38 -6.62 -7.88 22.80
C GLU A 38 -6.46 -9.41 22.74
N ARG A 39 -7.09 -10.10 23.69
CA ARG A 39 -7.18 -11.56 23.67
C ARG A 39 -8.14 -12.01 22.56
N TRP A 40 -7.73 -12.99 21.75
CA TRP A 40 -8.57 -13.52 20.70
C TRP A 40 -9.44 -14.69 21.18
N GLU A 41 -10.73 -14.61 20.86
CA GLU A 41 -11.69 -15.68 21.02
C GLU A 41 -11.98 -16.27 19.64
N LEU A 42 -11.35 -17.40 19.35
CA LEU A 42 -11.42 -18.06 18.05
C LEU A 42 -12.38 -19.24 18.11
N MET A 43 -13.10 -19.49 17.01
CA MET A 43 -14.06 -20.58 16.87
C MET A 43 -13.77 -21.39 15.60
N ALA A 44 -14.04 -22.69 15.64
CA ALA A 44 -14.08 -23.50 14.44
C ALA A 44 -15.07 -22.93 13.42
N GLY A 45 -14.69 -22.94 12.15
CA GLY A 45 -15.45 -22.30 11.06
C GLY A 45 -15.33 -20.78 11.00
N GLY A 46 -14.59 -20.16 11.92
CA GLY A 46 -14.43 -18.71 12.00
C GLY A 46 -13.48 -18.13 10.95
N ARG A 47 -13.74 -16.88 10.55
CA ARG A 47 -12.93 -16.12 9.59
C ARG A 47 -12.49 -14.82 10.25
N TYR A 48 -11.20 -14.55 10.23
CA TYR A 48 -10.62 -13.43 10.98
C TYR A 48 -9.52 -12.75 10.19
N TYR A 49 -9.29 -11.48 10.49
CA TYR A 49 -8.08 -10.78 10.06
C TYR A 49 -7.57 -9.85 11.15
N VAL A 50 -6.28 -9.59 11.12
CA VAL A 50 -5.59 -8.60 11.95
C VAL A 50 -4.76 -7.69 11.06
N LYS A 51 -4.72 -6.41 11.43
CA LYS A 51 -3.92 -5.39 10.75
C LYS A 51 -2.90 -4.84 11.75
N PRO A 52 -1.72 -5.47 11.89
CA PRO A 52 -0.71 -5.06 12.85
C PRO A 52 -0.17 -3.66 12.58
N TYR A 53 -0.08 -3.32 11.29
CA TYR A 53 0.38 -2.02 10.79
C TYR A 53 -0.51 -1.54 9.63
N PRO A 54 -0.55 -0.24 9.32
CA PRO A 54 -1.39 0.28 8.24
C PRO A 54 -1.15 -0.34 6.87
N SER A 55 0.05 -0.88 6.62
CA SER A 55 0.49 -1.48 5.36
C SER A 55 0.66 -2.99 5.38
N MET A 56 0.32 -3.65 6.52
CA MET A 56 0.41 -5.10 6.69
C MET A 56 -0.94 -5.67 7.13
N LEU A 57 -1.34 -6.79 6.54
CA LEU A 57 -2.56 -7.51 6.91
C LEU A 57 -2.29 -9.01 6.96
N VAL A 58 -2.82 -9.68 7.99
CA VAL A 58 -2.86 -11.14 8.08
C VAL A 58 -4.31 -11.57 8.21
N ALA A 59 -4.78 -12.43 7.30
CA ALA A 59 -6.12 -13.01 7.39
C ALA A 59 -6.03 -14.52 7.53
N PHE A 60 -6.99 -15.11 8.27
CA PHE A 60 -7.03 -16.55 8.44
C PHE A 60 -8.46 -17.06 8.56
N ALA A 61 -8.66 -18.29 8.07
CA ALA A 61 -9.91 -19.01 8.13
C ALA A 61 -9.66 -20.37 8.81
N ILE A 62 -10.45 -20.68 9.83
CA ILE A 62 -10.37 -21.90 10.62
C ILE A 62 -11.40 -22.88 10.07
N GLY A 63 -11.00 -24.12 9.78
CA GLY A 63 -11.91 -25.18 9.37
C GLY A 63 -12.95 -25.53 10.45
N GLU A 64 -14.01 -26.25 10.08
CA GLU A 64 -15.06 -26.68 11.03
C GLU A 64 -14.56 -27.74 12.02
N VAL A 65 -13.64 -28.60 11.57
CA VAL A 65 -12.98 -29.64 12.39
C VAL A 65 -11.47 -29.50 12.16
N PRO A 66 -10.83 -28.45 12.73
CA PRO A 66 -9.44 -28.18 12.42
C PRO A 66 -8.52 -29.25 12.98
N GLU A 67 -7.68 -29.81 12.10
CA GLU A 67 -6.53 -30.61 12.52
C GLU A 67 -5.40 -29.67 12.94
N TYR A 68 -5.07 -29.65 14.24
CA TYR A 68 -4.08 -28.77 14.82
C TYR A 68 -2.72 -28.95 14.20
N GLY A 69 -2.14 -28.80 13.39
CA GLY A 69 -0.88 -28.99 12.69
C GLY A 69 -1.00 -28.86 11.18
N ARG A 70 -2.21 -28.64 10.68
CA ARG A 70 -2.43 -28.48 9.26
C ARG A 70 -2.69 -27.03 8.91
N LEU A 71 -1.60 -26.28 8.69
CA LEU A 71 -1.62 -24.90 8.22
C LEU A 71 -1.27 -24.82 6.76
N ASN A 72 -2.06 -24.06 6.01
CA ASN A 72 -1.69 -23.58 4.67
C ASN A 72 -1.38 -22.10 4.79
N ILE A 73 -0.20 -21.69 4.38
CA ILE A 73 0.25 -20.28 4.49
C ILE A 73 0.55 -19.74 3.09
N GLY A 74 -0.11 -18.66 2.71
CA GLY A 74 0.15 -17.90 1.51
C GLY A 74 0.76 -16.53 1.84
N LEU A 75 1.78 -16.11 1.10
CA LEU A 75 2.51 -14.88 1.34
C LEU A 75 2.53 -14.01 0.08
N ALA A 76 2.34 -12.71 0.26
CA ALA A 76 2.51 -11.70 -0.78
C ALA A 76 2.92 -10.37 -0.14
N HIS A 77 3.34 -9.40 -0.97
CA HIS A 77 3.61 -8.05 -0.49
C HIS A 77 2.67 -7.02 -1.11
N THR A 78 2.49 -5.91 -0.41
CA THR A 78 1.53 -4.84 -0.74
C THR A 78 2.18 -3.64 -1.37
N ASP A 79 3.50 -3.49 -1.19
CA ASP A 79 4.29 -2.40 -1.73
C ASP A 79 4.75 -2.67 -3.18
N PHE A 80 5.14 -1.64 -3.84
CA PHE A 80 5.66 -1.64 -5.21
C PHE A 80 6.54 -0.42 -5.43
N PRO A 81 7.37 -0.37 -6.49
CA PRO A 81 8.26 0.76 -6.74
C PRO A 81 7.50 2.07 -6.96
N MET A 82 7.89 3.12 -6.24
CA MET A 82 7.28 4.45 -6.28
C MET A 82 8.33 5.54 -6.10
N LEU A 83 7.93 6.80 -6.32
CA LEU A 83 8.70 7.97 -5.90
C LEU A 83 8.16 8.47 -4.55
N LYS A 84 8.96 8.32 -3.49
CA LYS A 84 8.61 8.78 -2.14
C LYS A 84 8.90 10.27 -2.00
N ILE A 85 7.96 11.04 -1.45
CA ILE A 85 8.12 12.45 -1.13
C ILE A 85 8.93 12.57 0.17
N LYS A 86 10.01 13.37 0.15
CA LYS A 86 10.89 13.58 1.30
C LYS A 86 10.28 14.54 2.31
N THR A 87 10.80 14.54 3.54
CA THR A 87 10.35 15.39 4.66
C THR A 87 10.44 16.92 4.39
N GLN A 88 11.31 17.33 3.48
CA GLN A 88 11.33 18.68 2.92
C GLN A 88 10.90 18.59 1.46
N PRO A 89 9.58 18.62 1.20
CA PRO A 89 9.06 18.22 -0.09
C PRO A 89 9.22 19.28 -1.17
N ASP A 90 9.13 20.56 -0.78
CA ASP A 90 9.01 21.66 -1.74
C ASP A 90 10.37 22.20 -2.14
N MET A 91 10.56 22.37 -3.44
CA MET A 91 11.73 23.01 -4.04
C MET A 91 11.28 23.96 -5.14
N ASN A 92 12.08 25.00 -5.37
CA ASN A 92 11.87 25.95 -6.45
C ASN A 92 13.03 25.85 -7.45
N ARG A 93 12.73 25.54 -8.71
CA ARG A 93 13.74 25.44 -9.79
C ARG A 93 13.26 26.11 -11.06
N CYS A 94 14.06 27.06 -11.58
CA CYS A 94 13.83 27.68 -12.87
C CYS A 94 12.40 28.24 -13.07
N GLY A 95 11.77 28.77 -12.03
CA GLY A 95 10.41 29.31 -12.10
C GLY A 95 9.30 28.27 -11.92
N TYR A 96 9.64 27.03 -11.53
CA TYR A 96 8.69 25.97 -11.26
C TYR A 96 8.72 25.56 -9.78
N GLN A 97 7.55 25.22 -9.25
CA GLN A 97 7.42 24.50 -7.99
C GLN A 97 7.65 23.01 -8.27
N THR A 98 8.61 22.41 -7.56
CA THR A 98 9.04 21.03 -7.79
C THR A 98 9.07 20.25 -6.49
N LEU A 99 8.92 18.94 -6.57
CA LEU A 99 8.97 18.05 -5.42
C LEU A 99 10.36 17.42 -5.25
N ASN A 100 10.77 17.34 -4.00
CA ASN A 100 11.93 16.57 -3.58
C ASN A 100 11.52 15.12 -3.29
N VAL A 101 11.93 14.22 -4.15
CA VAL A 101 11.55 12.81 -4.09
C VAL A 101 12.77 11.91 -4.04
N GLU A 102 12.53 10.68 -3.62
CA GLU A 102 13.51 9.59 -3.71
C GLU A 102 12.84 8.32 -4.24
N PRO A 103 13.58 7.46 -4.95
CA PRO A 103 13.08 6.15 -5.33
C PRO A 103 12.80 5.30 -4.10
N TYR A 104 11.65 4.67 -4.10
CA TYR A 104 11.30 3.57 -3.22
C TYR A 104 11.28 2.30 -4.07
N GLY A 105 12.15 1.33 -3.74
CA GLY A 105 12.30 0.11 -4.52
C GLY A 105 13.02 0.28 -5.87
N GLY A 106 12.91 -0.73 -6.71
CA GLY A 106 13.59 -0.84 -8.00
C GLY A 106 12.80 -0.23 -9.17
N LEU A 107 12.83 1.10 -9.36
CA LEU A 107 12.11 1.79 -10.43
C LEU A 107 12.65 1.50 -11.83
N ILE A 108 11.74 1.25 -12.77
CA ILE A 108 12.01 1.45 -14.22
C ILE A 108 11.83 2.96 -14.47
N LYS A 109 12.90 3.71 -14.36
CA LYS A 109 12.89 5.19 -14.28
C LYS A 109 12.27 5.85 -15.50
N GLU A 110 12.47 5.27 -16.67
CA GLU A 110 11.99 5.77 -17.96
C GLU A 110 10.46 5.79 -18.05
N THR A 111 9.78 4.93 -17.30
CA THR A 111 8.31 4.86 -17.30
C THR A 111 7.63 5.96 -16.49
N TRP A 112 8.41 6.79 -15.78
CA TRP A 112 7.89 7.86 -14.94
C TRP A 112 7.82 9.21 -15.64
N PHE A 113 8.45 9.34 -16.80
CA PHE A 113 8.44 10.59 -17.56
C PHE A 113 7.14 10.80 -18.35
N ASP A 114 6.77 12.07 -18.49
CA ASP A 114 5.68 12.59 -19.34
C ASP A 114 4.30 11.99 -19.02
N ARG A 115 4.12 11.50 -17.78
CA ARG A 115 2.87 10.94 -17.30
C ARG A 115 2.23 11.81 -16.22
N PRO A 116 0.90 11.91 -16.19
CA PRO A 116 0.21 12.49 -15.05
C PRO A 116 0.42 11.61 -13.80
N LEU A 117 0.87 12.22 -12.71
CA LEU A 117 1.13 11.56 -11.45
C LEU A 117 0.22 12.12 -10.35
N GLY A 118 -0.43 11.24 -9.63
CA GLY A 118 -1.15 11.54 -8.39
C GLY A 118 -0.24 11.46 -7.17
N ILE A 119 -0.73 11.94 -6.04
CA ILE A 119 -0.08 11.85 -4.73
C ILE A 119 -0.99 11.07 -3.80
N ALA A 120 -0.47 10.01 -3.19
CA ALA A 120 -1.23 9.22 -2.23
C ALA A 120 -0.33 8.70 -1.10
N GLY A 121 -0.95 8.26 -0.01
CA GLY A 121 -0.24 7.69 1.13
C GLY A 121 -0.98 7.82 2.44
N LYS A 122 -0.22 7.98 3.53
CA LYS A 122 -0.78 8.26 4.85
C LYS A 122 -0.26 9.58 5.40
N VAL A 123 -1.11 10.24 6.17
CA VAL A 123 -0.81 11.49 6.89
C VAL A 123 -1.15 11.27 8.36
N VAL A 124 -0.22 11.61 9.23
CA VAL A 124 -0.38 11.53 10.68
C VAL A 124 -0.66 12.91 11.23
N VAL A 125 -1.74 13.06 11.97
CA VAL A 125 -2.26 14.34 12.41
C VAL A 125 -2.36 14.36 13.93
N GLN A 126 -2.03 15.49 14.54
CA GLN A 126 -2.21 15.68 15.98
C GLN A 126 -3.69 15.62 16.38
N THR A 127 -3.95 15.19 17.60
CA THR A 127 -5.27 15.20 18.24
C THR A 127 -5.15 15.89 19.60
N GLU A 128 -6.26 16.05 20.29
CA GLU A 128 -6.27 16.56 21.68
C GLU A 128 -5.41 15.68 22.61
N ASP A 129 -5.35 14.37 22.37
CA ASP A 129 -4.43 13.45 23.06
C ASP A 129 -3.14 13.30 22.23
N SER A 130 -2.07 13.96 22.66
CA SER A 130 -0.75 13.93 21.99
C SER A 130 -0.14 12.54 21.87
N PHE A 131 -0.57 11.56 22.67
CA PHE A 131 -0.11 10.17 22.61
C PHE A 131 -0.93 9.30 21.64
N ARG A 132 -2.00 9.84 21.06
CA ARG A 132 -2.90 9.13 20.12
C ARG A 132 -3.13 9.91 18.85
N PRO A 133 -2.09 10.16 18.04
CA PRO A 133 -2.25 10.82 16.75
C PRO A 133 -3.19 10.02 15.85
N ARG A 134 -3.89 10.70 14.95
CA ARG A 134 -4.77 10.07 13.99
C ARG A 134 -4.07 9.91 12.65
N THR A 135 -4.25 8.77 12.02
CA THR A 135 -3.76 8.51 10.66
C THR A 135 -4.90 8.61 9.66
N TYR A 136 -4.69 9.40 8.61
CA TYR A 136 -5.57 9.51 7.45
C TYR A 136 -4.90 8.85 6.24
N LEU A 137 -5.68 8.14 5.44
CA LEU A 137 -5.28 7.81 4.08
C LEU A 137 -5.60 9.00 3.19
N TYR A 138 -4.67 9.34 2.33
CA TYR A 138 -4.80 10.42 1.35
C TYR A 138 -4.58 9.87 -0.05
N ASP A 139 -5.47 10.25 -0.95
CA ASP A 139 -5.33 10.10 -2.39
C ASP A 139 -5.80 11.39 -3.04
N SER A 140 -4.98 11.97 -3.89
CA SER A 140 -5.33 13.20 -4.62
C SER A 140 -6.44 12.99 -5.63
N GLU A 141 -6.65 11.77 -6.09
CA GLU A 141 -7.64 11.38 -7.13
C GLU A 141 -7.55 12.24 -8.41
N ARG A 142 -6.50 13.03 -8.53
CA ARG A 142 -6.20 13.91 -9.66
C ARG A 142 -4.71 14.01 -9.91
N ALA A 143 -4.35 14.37 -11.14
CA ALA A 143 -2.96 14.64 -11.49
C ALA A 143 -2.45 15.87 -10.73
N MET A 144 -1.47 15.67 -9.88
CA MET A 144 -0.83 16.71 -9.08
C MET A 144 0.49 17.18 -9.68
N CYS A 145 1.19 16.31 -10.39
CA CYS A 145 2.50 16.64 -10.94
C CYS A 145 2.85 15.80 -12.16
N ILE A 146 3.95 16.15 -12.80
CA ILE A 146 4.54 15.46 -13.95
C ILE A 146 6.06 15.51 -13.83
N VAL A 147 6.76 14.47 -14.26
CA VAL A 147 8.21 14.49 -14.48
C VAL A 147 8.46 14.75 -15.96
N PRO A 148 8.82 15.96 -16.38
CA PRO A 148 9.00 16.27 -17.79
C PRO A 148 10.28 15.64 -18.33
N SER A 149 10.22 15.03 -19.51
CA SER A 149 11.41 14.59 -20.24
C SER A 149 12.08 15.73 -21.00
N LEU A 150 13.37 15.58 -21.26
CA LEU A 150 14.09 16.52 -22.10
C LEU A 150 14.11 16.01 -23.54
N ALA A 151 13.74 16.90 -24.48
CA ALA A 151 13.77 16.58 -25.89
C ALA A 151 15.17 16.08 -26.34
N PRO A 152 15.25 15.08 -27.25
CA PRO A 152 16.53 14.45 -27.60
C PRO A 152 17.61 15.44 -28.03
N HIS A 153 17.24 16.47 -28.81
CA HIS A 153 18.18 17.46 -29.31
C HIS A 153 18.75 18.43 -28.23
N LEU A 154 18.13 18.45 -27.04
CA LEU A 154 18.59 19.21 -25.89
C LEU A 154 19.42 18.36 -24.91
N ARG A 155 19.40 17.03 -25.05
CA ARG A 155 20.23 16.15 -24.25
C ARG A 155 21.69 16.25 -24.73
N LYS A 156 22.59 16.53 -23.82
CA LYS A 156 24.02 16.32 -24.09
C LYS A 156 24.26 14.80 -24.09
N GLU A 157 24.72 14.26 -25.21
CA GLU A 157 25.12 12.85 -25.27
C GLU A 157 26.31 12.66 -24.30
N THR A 158 26.03 12.07 -23.17
CA THR A 158 27.03 11.51 -22.26
C THR A 158 26.98 9.99 -22.44
N THR A 159 27.90 9.48 -23.20
CA THR A 159 28.09 8.04 -23.40
C THR A 159 28.30 7.37 -22.04
N GLY A 160 27.33 6.59 -21.59
CA GLY A 160 27.43 5.73 -20.41
C GLY A 160 26.89 6.29 -19.08
N ASP A 161 26.28 7.49 -19.06
CA ASP A 161 25.74 8.04 -17.82
C ASP A 161 24.44 7.33 -17.42
N LYS A 162 24.50 6.69 -16.27
CA LYS A 162 23.29 6.24 -15.56
C LYS A 162 22.48 7.46 -15.17
N MET A 163 21.19 7.45 -15.44
CA MET A 163 20.24 8.50 -15.04
C MET A 163 20.42 8.92 -13.58
N ASN A 164 20.65 10.20 -13.36
CA ASN A 164 20.79 10.76 -12.02
C ASN A 164 19.39 11.14 -11.50
N VAL A 165 18.85 10.31 -10.62
CA VAL A 165 17.49 10.49 -10.07
C VAL A 165 17.30 11.86 -9.42
N GLN A 166 18.28 12.37 -8.68
CA GLN A 166 18.19 13.65 -7.97
C GLN A 166 18.17 14.87 -8.91
N LYS A 167 18.56 14.69 -10.18
CA LYS A 167 18.62 15.77 -11.17
C LYS A 167 17.60 15.61 -12.28
N GLU A 168 17.18 14.40 -12.57
CA GLU A 168 16.38 14.07 -13.76
C GLU A 168 14.95 13.65 -13.41
N LEU A 169 14.74 12.91 -12.31
CA LEU A 169 13.38 12.57 -11.84
C LEU A 169 12.85 13.64 -10.87
N ILE A 170 12.60 14.85 -11.40
CA ILE A 170 12.12 15.98 -10.62
C ILE A 170 10.67 16.28 -11.00
N PRO A 171 9.70 15.95 -10.15
CA PRO A 171 8.31 16.23 -10.44
C PRO A 171 8.03 17.73 -10.34
N VAL A 172 7.32 18.26 -11.33
CA VAL A 172 6.83 19.64 -11.38
C VAL A 172 5.35 19.63 -11.03
N TYR A 173 4.95 20.42 -10.03
CA TYR A 173 3.57 20.50 -9.59
C TYR A 173 2.95 21.90 -9.69
N GLY A 174 3.75 22.93 -10.01
CA GLY A 174 3.26 24.29 -10.13
C GLY A 174 4.24 25.25 -10.79
N LEU A 175 3.77 26.47 -11.01
CA LEU A 175 4.56 27.58 -11.52
C LEU A 175 4.79 28.59 -10.39
N ASN A 176 6.02 29.15 -10.34
CA ASN A 176 6.31 30.32 -9.52
C ASN A 176 6.00 31.58 -10.33
N GLY A 177 5.18 32.49 -9.81
CA GLY A 177 4.86 33.72 -10.50
C GLY A 177 4.22 34.77 -9.59
N GLN A 178 4.33 36.07 -9.96
CA GLN A 178 3.83 37.18 -9.15
C GLN A 178 2.31 37.14 -8.88
N ASN A 179 1.54 36.33 -9.59
CA ASN A 179 0.10 36.21 -9.47
C ASN A 179 -0.39 34.82 -9.03
N VAL A 180 0.50 33.91 -8.68
CA VAL A 180 0.16 32.56 -8.22
C VAL A 180 0.29 32.54 -6.69
N LYS A 181 -0.78 32.10 -5.98
CA LYS A 181 -0.65 31.81 -4.56
C LYS A 181 0.32 30.64 -4.43
N GLU A 182 1.52 30.92 -3.92
CA GLU A 182 2.49 29.86 -3.62
C GLU A 182 1.97 29.04 -2.45
N LYS A 183 1.31 27.95 -2.76
CA LYS A 183 0.96 26.91 -1.79
C LYS A 183 2.00 25.80 -1.90
N ASP A 184 2.49 25.35 -0.77
CA ASP A 184 3.30 24.14 -0.71
C ASP A 184 2.43 22.89 -0.80
N ILE A 185 3.07 21.74 -1.07
CA ILE A 185 2.33 20.50 -1.33
C ILE A 185 1.52 20.04 -0.12
N LEU A 186 2.00 20.24 1.09
CA LEU A 186 1.28 19.85 2.31
C LEU A 186 0.05 20.73 2.58
N GLN A 187 0.02 21.97 2.08
CA GLN A 187 -1.19 22.79 2.12
C GLN A 187 -2.29 22.20 1.23
N TYR A 188 -1.95 21.70 0.02
CA TYR A 188 -2.92 21.02 -0.83
C TYR A 188 -3.45 19.75 -0.15
N VAL A 189 -2.57 18.94 0.43
CA VAL A 189 -2.95 17.72 1.15
C VAL A 189 -3.86 18.04 2.34
N ALA A 190 -3.53 19.05 3.12
CA ALA A 190 -4.34 19.48 4.27
C ALA A 190 -5.73 19.96 3.83
N GLU A 191 -5.80 20.80 2.79
CA GLU A 191 -7.07 21.32 2.25
C GLU A 191 -7.97 20.18 1.74
N ASP A 192 -7.40 19.22 0.99
CA ASP A 192 -8.13 18.06 0.48
C ASP A 192 -8.69 17.18 1.63
N LEU A 193 -7.99 17.10 2.75
CA LEU A 193 -8.41 16.35 3.94
C LEU A 193 -9.30 17.19 4.89
N GLY A 194 -9.50 18.47 4.63
CA GLY A 194 -10.23 19.38 5.52
C GLY A 194 -9.51 19.66 6.85
N LEU A 195 -8.16 19.68 6.82
CA LEU A 195 -7.27 19.85 7.97
C LEU A 195 -6.48 21.16 7.88
N LEU A 196 -5.86 21.56 8.98
CA LEU A 196 -4.84 22.59 8.96
C LEU A 196 -3.48 21.93 8.69
N LYS A 197 -2.64 22.60 7.88
CA LYS A 197 -1.29 22.09 7.60
C LYS A 197 -0.47 21.88 8.89
N ASP A 198 -0.60 22.81 9.85
CA ASP A 198 0.14 22.77 11.11
C ASP A 198 -0.27 21.59 12.02
N ASP A 199 -1.41 20.93 11.74
CA ASP A 199 -1.83 19.72 12.43
C ASP A 199 -1.12 18.47 11.91
N ILE A 200 -0.47 18.53 10.74
CA ILE A 200 0.27 17.42 10.17
C ILE A 200 1.59 17.23 10.92
N LEU A 201 1.72 16.10 11.62
CA LEU A 201 2.91 15.71 12.37
C LEU A 201 3.93 14.99 11.49
N ASP A 202 3.45 14.10 10.60
CA ASP A 202 4.29 13.28 9.76
C ASP A 202 3.50 12.70 8.59
N TYR A 203 4.19 12.20 7.57
CA TYR A 203 3.56 11.56 6.41
C TYR A 203 4.47 10.53 5.74
N ASP A 204 3.84 9.57 5.09
CA ASP A 204 4.43 8.72 4.06
C ASP A 204 3.64 8.92 2.78
N LEU A 205 4.05 9.87 1.95
CA LEU A 205 3.41 10.22 0.69
C LEU A 205 4.28 9.78 -0.49
N TYR A 206 3.60 9.29 -1.52
CA TYR A 206 4.22 8.76 -2.73
C TYR A 206 3.55 9.35 -3.97
N LEU A 207 4.32 9.46 -5.03
CA LEU A 207 3.76 9.68 -6.36
C LEU A 207 3.36 8.33 -6.96
N TYR A 208 2.21 8.29 -7.59
CA TYR A 208 1.75 7.12 -8.30
C TYR A 208 1.33 7.46 -9.74
N ASN A 209 1.47 6.49 -10.64
CA ASN A 209 1.00 6.59 -12.01
C ASN A 209 -0.53 6.49 -12.02
N MET A 210 -1.20 7.47 -12.64
CA MET A 210 -2.66 7.55 -12.72
C MET A 210 -3.27 6.70 -13.85
N ASP A 211 -2.46 5.95 -14.61
CA ASP A 211 -3.01 5.01 -15.58
C ASP A 211 -3.85 3.95 -14.87
N HIS A 212 -5.04 3.72 -15.40
CA HIS A 212 -5.94 2.66 -14.95
C HIS A 212 -5.57 1.31 -15.56
N MET A 213 -6.12 0.26 -14.98
CA MET A 213 -6.04 -1.08 -15.54
C MET A 213 -6.83 -1.13 -16.85
N GLU A 214 -6.21 -1.70 -17.89
CA GLU A 214 -6.82 -1.85 -19.20
C GLU A 214 -6.72 -3.30 -19.70
N ILE A 215 -7.79 -3.79 -20.32
CA ILE A 215 -7.76 -5.04 -21.07
C ILE A 215 -7.25 -4.72 -22.48
N VAL A 216 -6.13 -5.31 -22.85
CA VAL A 216 -5.42 -5.02 -24.11
C VAL A 216 -5.23 -6.28 -24.95
N GLY A 217 -4.75 -6.09 -26.17
CA GLY A 217 -4.56 -7.16 -27.15
C GLY A 217 -5.71 -7.19 -28.17
N ALA A 218 -5.41 -7.72 -29.36
CA ALA A 218 -6.40 -7.84 -30.44
C ALA A 218 -7.60 -8.71 -30.01
N GLU A 219 -7.34 -9.74 -29.25
CA GLU A 219 -8.33 -10.68 -28.72
C GLU A 219 -8.78 -10.34 -27.27
N LYS A 220 -8.32 -9.21 -26.72
CA LYS A 220 -8.60 -8.80 -25.32
C LYS A 220 -8.21 -9.85 -24.27
N ASP A 221 -7.06 -10.44 -24.47
CA ASP A 221 -6.54 -11.59 -23.69
C ASP A 221 -5.42 -11.21 -22.71
N MET A 222 -5.06 -9.92 -22.64
CA MET A 222 -4.02 -9.41 -21.76
C MET A 222 -4.54 -8.29 -20.86
N ILE A 223 -3.88 -8.10 -19.72
CA ILE A 223 -4.09 -6.98 -18.81
C ILE A 223 -2.83 -6.12 -18.80
N ALA A 224 -2.99 -4.82 -19.04
CA ALA A 224 -1.98 -3.82 -18.84
C ALA A 224 -2.36 -2.95 -17.63
N SER A 225 -1.46 -2.83 -16.66
CA SER A 225 -1.68 -2.01 -15.48
C SER A 225 -0.35 -1.66 -14.82
N PRO A 226 -0.22 -0.52 -14.16
CA PRO A 226 0.79 -0.33 -13.14
C PRO A 226 0.59 -1.35 -12.00
N ARG A 227 1.64 -1.65 -11.23
CA ARG A 227 1.57 -2.39 -9.97
C ARG A 227 1.14 -3.86 -10.07
N LEU A 228 1.31 -4.52 -11.22
CA LEU A 228 1.02 -5.96 -11.35
C LEU A 228 1.85 -6.79 -10.37
N ASP A 229 3.10 -6.43 -10.18
CA ASP A 229 3.94 -6.88 -9.08
C ASP A 229 3.69 -5.99 -7.85
N ASN A 230 3.19 -6.48 -6.71
CA ASN A 230 2.77 -7.86 -6.48
C ASN A 230 1.23 -7.94 -6.25
N ILE A 231 0.46 -7.00 -6.78
CA ILE A 231 -1.00 -6.96 -6.61
C ILE A 231 -1.68 -8.19 -7.22
N THR A 232 -1.07 -8.83 -8.21
CA THR A 232 -1.56 -10.11 -8.76
C THR A 232 -1.57 -11.22 -7.71
N SER A 233 -0.49 -11.37 -6.94
CA SER A 233 -0.41 -12.36 -5.86
C SER A 233 -1.34 -11.99 -4.69
N VAL A 234 -1.39 -10.71 -4.30
CA VAL A 234 -2.33 -10.21 -3.29
C VAL A 234 -3.76 -10.57 -3.67
N SER A 235 -4.14 -10.27 -4.92
CA SER A 235 -5.48 -10.57 -5.45
C SER A 235 -5.79 -12.07 -5.42
N ALA A 236 -4.85 -12.91 -5.86
CA ALA A 236 -5.03 -14.36 -5.85
C ALA A 236 -5.24 -14.91 -4.44
N LEU A 237 -4.45 -14.45 -3.47
CA LEU A 237 -4.57 -14.86 -2.07
C LEU A 237 -5.88 -14.39 -1.45
N VAL A 238 -6.25 -13.12 -1.61
CA VAL A 238 -7.49 -12.57 -1.05
C VAL A 238 -8.71 -13.24 -1.68
N ASP A 239 -8.76 -13.41 -3.00
CA ASP A 239 -9.85 -14.10 -3.69
C ASP A 239 -9.98 -15.56 -3.24
N THR A 240 -8.85 -16.26 -3.03
CA THR A 240 -8.82 -17.61 -2.48
C THR A 240 -9.40 -17.65 -1.07
N MET A 241 -9.00 -16.74 -0.20
CA MET A 241 -9.52 -16.65 1.17
C MET A 241 -11.03 -16.41 1.19
N CYS A 242 -11.54 -15.55 0.31
CA CYS A 242 -12.98 -15.29 0.20
C CYS A 242 -13.77 -16.52 -0.24
N LYS A 243 -13.17 -17.42 -1.06
CA LYS A 243 -13.79 -18.62 -1.61
C LYS A 243 -13.48 -19.90 -0.84
N THR A 244 -12.61 -19.83 0.17
CA THR A 244 -12.22 -21.00 0.96
C THR A 244 -13.44 -21.62 1.62
N GLU A 245 -13.68 -22.89 1.32
CA GLU A 245 -14.69 -23.72 1.97
C GLU A 245 -14.24 -24.17 3.36
N LYS A 246 -15.20 -24.55 4.18
CA LYS A 246 -14.99 -25.02 5.55
C LYS A 246 -14.39 -26.44 5.52
N GLY A 247 -13.08 -26.52 5.57
CA GLY A 247 -12.33 -27.77 5.58
C GLY A 247 -11.82 -28.16 6.98
N ASN A 248 -10.75 -28.96 7.02
CA ASN A 248 -10.09 -29.43 8.25
C ASN A 248 -8.73 -28.78 8.51
N CYS A 249 -8.42 -27.67 7.83
CA CYS A 249 -7.15 -26.96 7.95
C CYS A 249 -7.36 -25.51 8.40
N ILE A 250 -6.29 -24.86 8.78
CA ILE A 250 -6.25 -23.43 9.04
C ILE A 250 -5.54 -22.81 7.84
N ASN A 251 -6.24 -21.95 7.10
CA ASN A 251 -5.67 -21.20 6.00
C ASN A 251 -5.29 -19.81 6.47
N VAL A 252 -4.06 -19.40 6.20
CA VAL A 252 -3.50 -18.12 6.60
C VAL A 252 -2.92 -17.43 5.38
N ILE A 253 -3.18 -16.16 5.21
CA ILE A 253 -2.43 -15.30 4.28
C ILE A 253 -1.78 -14.16 5.05
N SER A 254 -0.56 -13.79 4.64
CA SER A 254 0.12 -12.61 5.14
C SER A 254 0.51 -11.72 3.97
N LEU A 255 0.06 -10.47 4.05
CA LEU A 255 0.36 -9.42 3.10
C LEU A 255 1.33 -8.47 3.79
N PHE A 256 2.60 -8.57 3.40
CA PHE A 256 3.70 -7.80 3.99
C PHE A 256 3.92 -6.46 3.29
N ASP A 257 4.67 -5.59 3.92
CA ASP A 257 5.18 -4.35 3.33
C ASP A 257 6.71 -4.42 3.23
N ASN A 258 7.30 -3.49 2.49
CA ASN A 258 8.74 -3.27 2.37
C ASN A 258 9.53 -4.42 1.72
N GLU A 259 8.89 -5.24 0.90
CA GLU A 259 9.60 -6.24 0.08
C GLU A 259 10.60 -5.54 -0.85
N GLU A 260 10.17 -4.48 -1.54
CA GLU A 260 10.92 -3.70 -2.50
C GLU A 260 12.19 -3.04 -1.95
N ILE A 261 12.33 -2.98 -0.63
CA ILE A 261 13.49 -2.44 0.07
C ILE A 261 14.15 -3.45 1.01
N GLY A 262 13.86 -4.75 0.85
CA GLY A 262 14.56 -5.88 1.48
C GLY A 262 13.90 -6.47 2.72
N SER A 263 12.61 -6.24 2.97
CA SER A 263 11.78 -6.92 3.99
C SER A 263 12.19 -6.78 5.47
N ARG A 264 13.19 -5.96 5.81
CA ARG A 264 13.83 -5.90 7.15
C ARG A 264 13.18 -4.88 8.09
N SER A 265 11.92 -4.58 7.90
CA SER A 265 11.16 -3.71 8.78
C SER A 265 10.24 -4.52 9.71
N LYS A 266 9.61 -3.84 10.67
CA LYS A 266 8.63 -4.46 11.58
C LYS A 266 7.39 -5.03 10.86
N GLN A 267 7.05 -4.51 9.67
CA GLN A 267 5.96 -4.96 8.82
C GLN A 267 6.43 -5.81 7.63
N GLY A 268 7.72 -6.04 7.48
CA GLY A 268 8.32 -6.88 6.45
C GLY A 268 8.35 -8.36 6.81
N ALA A 269 8.66 -9.20 5.82
CA ALA A 269 8.66 -10.65 5.97
C ALA A 269 9.73 -11.19 6.94
N ASP A 270 10.84 -10.47 7.13
CA ASP A 270 11.89 -10.82 8.11
C ASP A 270 11.49 -10.57 9.57
N SER A 271 10.31 -9.98 9.82
CA SER A 271 9.83 -9.72 11.18
C SER A 271 9.29 -10.99 11.83
N VAL A 272 9.25 -10.98 13.16
CA VAL A 272 8.60 -12.03 13.96
C VAL A 272 7.05 -11.91 13.99
N MET A 273 6.49 -10.98 13.23
CA MET A 273 5.05 -10.66 13.31
C MET A 273 4.18 -11.84 12.91
N LEU A 274 4.47 -12.48 11.77
CA LEU A 274 3.69 -13.61 11.30
C LEU A 274 3.77 -14.81 12.26
N SER A 275 4.97 -15.17 12.73
CA SER A 275 5.14 -16.26 13.69
C SER A 275 4.38 -16.00 14.98
N GLY A 276 4.46 -14.78 15.53
CA GLY A 276 3.69 -14.39 16.71
C GLY A 276 2.17 -14.45 16.52
N ILE A 277 1.68 -14.10 15.32
CA ILE A 277 0.25 -14.24 14.98
C ILE A 277 -0.15 -15.71 14.89
N VAL A 278 0.66 -16.57 14.25
CA VAL A 278 0.41 -18.02 14.16
C VAL A 278 0.37 -18.65 15.56
N ASP A 279 1.32 -18.33 16.43
CA ASP A 279 1.33 -18.80 17.83
C ASP A 279 0.06 -18.38 18.58
N ARG A 280 -0.44 -17.17 18.34
CA ARG A 280 -1.70 -16.69 18.93
C ARG A 280 -2.93 -17.41 18.38
N ILE A 281 -2.94 -17.75 17.10
CA ILE A 281 -4.01 -18.56 16.49
C ILE A 281 -4.06 -19.94 17.19
N MET A 282 -2.92 -20.61 17.28
CA MET A 282 -2.82 -21.93 17.89
C MET A 282 -3.26 -21.91 19.39
N SER A 283 -2.70 -20.98 20.16
CA SER A 283 -3.07 -20.84 21.58
C SER A 283 -4.53 -20.43 21.80
N GLY A 284 -5.11 -19.68 20.86
CA GLY A 284 -6.52 -19.28 20.92
C GLY A 284 -7.46 -20.45 20.67
N LEU A 285 -7.07 -21.39 19.81
CA LEU A 285 -7.84 -22.59 19.50
C LEU A 285 -7.78 -23.64 20.63
N GLU A 286 -6.60 -23.94 21.17
CA GLU A 286 -6.43 -24.86 22.30
C GLU A 286 -7.33 -24.48 23.49
N ARG A 287 -7.36 -23.22 23.85
CA ARG A 287 -8.23 -22.71 24.94
C ARG A 287 -9.72 -22.76 24.61
N SER A 288 -10.10 -22.73 23.36
CA SER A 288 -11.52 -22.82 22.96
C SER A 288 -12.04 -24.25 23.11
N GLU A 289 -11.18 -25.26 22.97
CA GLU A 289 -11.52 -26.67 23.22
C GLU A 289 -11.64 -26.99 24.71
N GLU A 290 -10.70 -26.51 25.54
CA GLU A 290 -10.80 -26.66 27.00
C GLU A 290 -12.13 -26.16 27.55
N ARG A 291 -12.70 -25.07 26.97
CA ARG A 291 -14.02 -24.54 27.35
C ARG A 291 -15.20 -25.38 26.87
N ARG A 292 -15.03 -26.25 25.85
CA ARG A 292 -16.09 -27.15 25.33
C ARG A 292 -16.16 -28.46 26.07
N VAL A 293 -15.08 -28.86 26.72
CA VAL A 293 -14.95 -30.14 27.44
C VAL A 293 -15.26 -29.97 28.95
N GLY A 294 -15.32 -28.77 29.48
CA GLY A 294 -15.73 -28.47 30.87
C GLY A 294 -17.16 -27.94 30.94
#